data_e3c48e4929aa52feda5cf1459ebba56c
#
_entry.id   e3c48e4929aa52feda5cf1459ebba56c
#
_cell.length_a   1.000
_cell.length_b   1.000
_cell.length_c   1.000
_cell.angle_alpha   90.00
_cell.angle_beta   90.00
_cell.angle_gamma   90.00
#
_symmetry.space_group_name_H-M   'P 1'
#
loop_
_entity.id
_entity.type
_entity.pdbx_description
1 polymer ?
#
loop_
_entity_poly.entity_id
_entity_poly.type
_entity_poly.pdbx_seq_one_letter_code
_entity_poly.pdbx_strand_id
1 'polypeptide(L)' 'MFITFETANASIILRATDIEKIHLIDDSSEFYIYFKNSDVERFYFGDYVEARAQFNSIMKQMGCINV' A
#
# COMPACT_ATOMS: atom_id res chain seq x y z
N MET A 1 -4.05 -13.90 -5.79
CA MET A 1 -3.97 -13.37 -4.44
C MET A 1 -4.40 -11.91 -4.42
N PHE A 2 -5.18 -11.55 -3.43
CA PHE A 2 -5.61 -10.16 -3.24
C PHE A 2 -5.04 -9.63 -1.93
N ILE A 3 -4.79 -8.31 -1.91
CA ILE A 3 -4.41 -7.63 -0.68
C ILE A 3 -5.48 -6.62 -0.33
N THR A 4 -5.62 -6.32 0.94
CA THR A 4 -6.59 -5.34 1.42
C THR A 4 -5.92 -4.36 2.36
N PHE A 5 -6.39 -3.13 2.34
CA PHE A 5 -5.94 -2.13 3.28
C PHE A 5 -6.97 -1.01 3.38
N GLU A 6 -6.78 -0.15 4.39
CA GLU A 6 -7.71 0.93 4.67
C GLU A 6 -7.02 2.26 4.47
N THR A 7 -7.70 3.18 3.79
CA THR A 7 -7.24 4.56 3.70
C THR A 7 -8.04 5.42 4.66
N ALA A 8 -7.82 6.73 4.62
CA ALA A 8 -8.53 7.65 5.51
C ALA A 8 -10.05 7.58 5.30
N ASN A 9 -10.47 7.24 4.08
CA ASN A 9 -11.90 7.29 3.76
C ASN A 9 -12.40 6.11 2.94
N ALA A 10 -11.63 5.04 2.83
CA ALA A 10 -12.04 3.92 1.98
C ALA A 10 -11.36 2.62 2.38
N SER A 11 -12.00 1.51 2.06
CA SER A 11 -11.40 0.19 2.13
C SER A 11 -11.03 -0.23 0.72
N ILE A 12 -9.81 -0.71 0.54
CA ILE A 12 -9.25 -1.00 -0.78
C ILE A 12 -8.94 -2.49 -0.88
N ILE A 13 -9.23 -3.06 -2.03
CA ILE A 13 -8.82 -4.43 -2.33
C ILE A 13 -8.17 -4.43 -3.71
N LEU A 14 -6.98 -5.00 -3.81
CA LEU A 14 -6.22 -5.02 -5.05
C LEU A 14 -5.73 -6.42 -5.35
N ARG A 15 -5.56 -6.71 -6.64
CA ARG A 15 -4.96 -7.97 -7.05
C ARG A 15 -3.43 -7.82 -6.94
N ALA A 16 -2.83 -8.65 -6.11
CA ALA A 16 -1.40 -8.52 -5.83
C ALA A 16 -0.54 -8.68 -7.08
N THR A 17 -0.96 -9.53 -8.01
CA THR A 17 -0.18 -9.77 -9.22
C THR A 17 -0.12 -8.57 -10.16
N ASP A 18 -1.00 -7.59 -9.97
CA ASP A 18 -1.00 -6.38 -10.80
C ASP A 18 -0.06 -5.32 -10.27
N ILE A 19 0.52 -5.52 -9.08
CA ILE A 19 1.35 -4.51 -8.43
C ILE A 19 2.81 -4.73 -8.81
N GLU A 20 3.45 -3.66 -9.28
CA GLU A 20 4.87 -3.71 -9.57
C GLU A 20 5.70 -3.27 -8.37
N LYS A 21 5.34 -2.17 -7.73
CA LYS A 21 6.04 -1.73 -6.53
C LYS A 21 5.16 -0.81 -5.72
N ILE A 22 5.49 -0.68 -4.45
CA ILE A 22 4.84 0.23 -3.53
C ILE A 22 5.92 1.13 -2.96
N HIS A 23 5.69 2.44 -3.00
CA HIS A 23 6.66 3.41 -2.57
C HIS A 23 6.10 4.20 -1.40
N LEU A 24 6.60 3.93 -0.20
CA LEU A 24 6.24 4.68 1.00
C LEU A 24 7.22 5.82 1.16
N ILE A 25 6.69 7.04 1.23
CA ILE A 25 7.51 8.23 1.41
C ILE A 25 7.72 8.45 2.90
N ASP A 26 8.97 8.62 3.31
CA ASP A 26 9.29 8.83 4.72
C ASP A 26 8.59 10.06 5.27
N ASP A 27 8.05 9.92 6.47
CA ASP A 27 7.38 11.01 7.18
C ASP A 27 6.19 11.58 6.43
N SER A 28 5.60 10.79 5.53
CA SER A 28 4.43 11.21 4.78
C SER A 28 3.22 10.39 5.19
N SER A 29 2.04 10.98 5.02
CA SER A 29 0.78 10.28 5.31
C SER A 29 0.22 9.58 4.08
N GLU A 30 1.07 9.27 3.11
CA GLU A 30 0.61 8.66 1.87
C GLU A 30 1.64 7.69 1.36
N PHE A 31 1.19 6.77 0.48
CA PHE A 31 2.11 5.97 -0.31
C PHE A 31 1.56 5.79 -1.72
N TYR A 32 2.44 5.37 -2.63
CA TYR A 32 2.11 5.19 -4.05
C TYR A 32 2.19 3.72 -4.39
N ILE A 33 1.23 3.24 -5.19
CA ILE A 33 1.29 1.91 -5.75
C ILE A 33 1.44 2.03 -7.25
N TYR A 34 2.48 1.40 -7.78
CA TYR A 34 2.76 1.37 -9.20
C TYR A 34 2.32 0.02 -9.74
N PHE A 35 1.51 0.04 -10.78
CA PHE A 35 0.96 -1.17 -11.37
C PHE A 35 1.72 -1.57 -12.62
N LYS A 36 1.65 -2.84 -12.97
CA LYS A 36 2.40 -3.38 -14.10
C LYS A 36 1.99 -2.79 -15.44
N ASN A 37 0.78 -2.24 -15.52
CA ASN A 37 0.30 -1.58 -16.74
C ASN A 37 0.74 -0.12 -16.81
N SER A 38 1.66 0.30 -15.96
CA SER A 38 2.21 1.65 -15.90
C SER A 38 1.32 2.67 -15.19
N ASP A 39 0.19 2.24 -14.65
CA ASP A 39 -0.64 3.12 -13.84
C ASP A 39 0.00 3.35 -12.48
N VAL A 40 -0.27 4.51 -11.90
CA VAL A 40 0.20 4.86 -10.56
C VAL A 40 -0.99 5.40 -9.79
N GLU A 41 -1.13 4.95 -8.55
CA GLU A 41 -2.21 5.43 -7.70
C GLU A 41 -1.66 5.85 -6.35
N ARG A 42 -2.13 6.97 -5.84
CA ARG A 42 -1.68 7.54 -4.57
C ARG A 42 -2.79 7.35 -3.55
N PHE A 43 -2.42 6.85 -2.37
CA PHE A 43 -3.38 6.61 -1.29
C PHE A 43 -3.01 7.45 -0.08
N TYR A 44 -4.02 8.07 0.51
CA TYR A 44 -3.85 8.97 1.66
C TYR A 44 -4.36 8.32 2.92
N PHE A 45 -3.68 8.61 4.03
CA PHE A 45 -4.02 8.06 5.33
C PHE A 45 -4.14 9.19 6.33
N GLY A 46 -4.60 8.89 7.55
CA GLY A 46 -4.80 9.93 8.54
C GLY A 46 -3.51 10.61 8.96
N ASP A 47 -2.43 9.83 9.08
CA ASP A 47 -1.14 10.34 9.45
C ASP A 47 -0.06 9.36 9.01
N TYR A 48 1.19 9.69 9.30
CA TYR A 48 2.31 8.85 8.90
C TYR A 48 2.27 7.48 9.58
N VAL A 49 1.87 7.44 10.85
CA VAL A 49 1.82 6.18 11.59
C VAL A 49 0.83 5.22 10.93
N GLU A 50 -0.32 5.74 10.53
CA GLU A 50 -1.33 4.94 9.88
C GLU A 50 -0.87 4.47 8.49
N ALA A 51 -0.25 5.36 7.73
CA ALA A 51 0.28 4.98 6.42
C ALA A 51 1.29 3.85 6.54
N ARG A 52 2.19 3.96 7.53
CA ARG A 52 3.21 2.94 7.75
C ARG A 52 2.57 1.62 8.19
N ALA A 53 1.54 1.69 9.05
CA ALA A 53 0.86 0.49 9.52
C ALA A 53 0.22 -0.26 8.35
N GLN A 54 -0.44 0.47 7.46
CA GLN A 54 -1.08 -0.16 6.31
C GLN A 54 -0.06 -0.68 5.31
N PHE A 55 1.03 0.05 5.12
CA PHE A 55 2.12 -0.42 4.27
C PHE A 55 2.68 -1.75 4.79
N ASN A 56 2.94 -1.83 6.09
CA ASN A 56 3.45 -3.06 6.70
C ASN A 56 2.47 -4.21 6.56
N SER A 57 1.17 -3.91 6.70
CA SER A 57 0.14 -4.92 6.52
C SER A 57 0.15 -5.48 5.10
N ILE A 58 0.29 -4.60 4.10
CA ILE A 58 0.34 -5.03 2.71
C ILE A 58 1.56 -5.91 2.48
N MET A 59 2.72 -5.51 3.01
CA MET A 59 3.92 -6.31 2.86
C MET A 59 3.77 -7.69 3.48
N LYS A 60 3.13 -7.75 4.64
CA LYS A 60 2.90 -9.03 5.29
C LYS A 60 1.96 -9.90 4.47
N GLN A 61 0.90 -9.32 3.91
CA GLN A 61 -0.04 -10.07 3.08
C GLN A 61 0.64 -10.61 1.84
N MET A 62 1.59 -9.89 1.29
CA MET A 62 2.31 -10.31 0.09
C MET A 62 3.48 -11.23 0.39
N GLY A 63 3.73 -11.51 1.67
CA GLY A 63 4.82 -12.40 2.04
C GLY A 63 6.19 -11.76 1.92
N CYS A 64 6.27 -10.43 1.92
CA CYS A 64 7.53 -9.72 1.78
C CYS A 64 8.23 -9.45 3.10
N ILE A 65 7.60 -9.80 4.20
CA ILE A 65 8.18 -9.56 5.51
C ILE A 65 9.08 -10.70 5.86
N ASN A 66 10.28 -10.35 6.17
CA ASN A 66 11.23 -11.38 6.57
C ASN A 66 11.80 -10.98 7.85
N VAL A 67 11.12 -10.64 8.76
CA VAL A 67 11.57 -10.23 9.96
C VAL A 67 12.15 -10.78 10.85
#